data_64ac4196b4f32004411ff8914ecd13af
#
_entry.id   64ac4196b4f32004411ff8914ecd13af
#
_cell.length_a   1.000
_cell.length_b   1.000
_cell.length_c   1.000
_cell.angle_alpha   90.00
_cell.angle_beta   90.00
_cell.angle_gamma   90.00
#
_symmetry.space_group_name_H-M   'P 1'
#
loop_
_entity.id
_entity.type
_entity.pdbx_description
1 polymer ?
#
loop_
_entity_poly.entity_id
_entity_poly.type
_entity_poly.pdbx_seq_one_letter_code
_entity_poly.pdbx_strand_id
1 'polypeptide(L)'
;MAAKSPEPLKSTAELPRVVRAKGSYLWDSTGKAYIDGSGGPAVYCLGHANDEVNAAVAAQMSDIAHAYRYNFTTDALEELTEIIRAQCGGTLREMVYVTSGSEAVESCLKIALQYHTANGQKSRRKFISRQRSWHGNTLGALGLSGFAERTAAYEGAFIPSIKLSPANAYRPVAGADAASVGAMCAAELEAAILREGPETIAAFVFEPVVGAAGGCVPAPDGYAKLVREICTTYGVLMISDEVMCGAGRTGTWRALAYDGVEPDIMSVAKGLAAGYVPLGAAICTTAVWEVIRAKDGAFGTGHTFTGHTAACAAGVAVQKIIARDGLLAKVAANGDRLKGWMAAALAGVEAIGDIRGRGHFICAELVADRASKAPFDASRQLHLKVRAQAMENGLICYPVGGNVDGVNGDIVILSPPYNCTDAELAEIVDKCATSIRQVLRAEGLA
;
A
#
# COMPACT_ATOMS: atom_id res chain seq x y z
N MET A 1 -20.54 -23.29 5.44
CA MET A 1 -19.42 -23.62 6.32
C MET A 1 -18.90 -22.32 6.87
N ALA A 2 -18.88 -22.14 8.18
CA ALA A 2 -18.38 -20.93 8.82
C ALA A 2 -16.88 -20.80 8.50
N ALA A 3 -16.47 -19.66 7.91
CA ALA A 3 -15.06 -19.34 7.74
C ALA A 3 -14.36 -19.45 9.10
N LYS A 4 -13.26 -20.21 9.16
CA LYS A 4 -12.44 -20.23 10.36
C LYS A 4 -11.92 -18.83 10.60
N SER A 5 -12.13 -18.31 11.81
CA SER A 5 -11.54 -17.04 12.26
C SER A 5 -10.04 -17.03 11.95
N PRO A 6 -9.46 -15.86 11.57
CA PRO A 6 -8.02 -15.74 11.43
C PRO A 6 -7.33 -16.25 12.71
N GLU A 7 -6.17 -16.90 12.54
CA GLU A 7 -5.39 -17.34 13.69
C GLU A 7 -5.26 -16.19 14.70
N PRO A 8 -5.53 -16.44 15.98
CA PRO A 8 -5.30 -15.43 17.00
C PRO A 8 -3.84 -14.98 16.91
N LEU A 9 -3.60 -13.68 17.12
CA LEU A 9 -2.24 -13.17 17.27
C LEU A 9 -1.52 -14.10 18.26
N LYS A 10 -0.40 -14.69 17.82
CA LYS A 10 0.43 -15.53 18.70
C LYS A 10 0.68 -14.76 19.98
N SER A 11 0.63 -15.44 21.11
CA SER A 11 1.07 -14.88 22.38
C SER A 11 2.44 -14.23 22.20
N THR A 12 2.65 -13.03 22.72
CA THR A 12 3.94 -12.34 22.63
C THR A 12 5.12 -13.19 23.19
N ALA A 13 4.82 -14.17 24.03
CA ALA A 13 5.79 -15.13 24.55
C ALA A 13 6.29 -16.15 23.51
N GLU A 14 5.57 -16.34 22.40
CA GLU A 14 5.91 -17.30 21.33
C GLU A 14 6.67 -16.67 20.17
N LEU A 15 6.76 -15.34 20.13
CA LEU A 15 7.46 -14.62 19.06
C LEU A 15 8.93 -14.39 19.41
N PRO A 16 9.88 -14.50 18.44
CA PRO A 16 11.27 -14.12 18.67
C PRO A 16 11.37 -12.67 19.16
N ARG A 17 12.13 -12.47 20.23
CA ARG A 17 12.33 -11.13 20.81
C ARG A 17 13.47 -10.42 20.10
N VAL A 18 13.19 -9.42 19.28
CA VAL A 18 14.20 -8.58 18.63
C VAL A 18 14.87 -7.70 19.69
N VAL A 19 16.19 -7.69 19.70
CA VAL A 19 17.01 -6.91 20.63
C VAL A 19 17.88 -5.87 19.93
N ARG A 20 18.10 -6.01 18.61
CA ARG A 20 18.90 -5.09 17.79
C ARG A 20 18.44 -5.13 16.36
N ALA A 21 18.55 -4.00 15.66
CA ALA A 21 18.36 -3.92 14.22
C ALA A 21 19.31 -2.87 13.63
N LYS A 22 19.80 -3.08 12.39
CA LYS A 22 20.63 -2.12 11.64
C LYS A 22 20.56 -2.44 10.15
N GLY A 23 20.33 -1.44 9.32
CA GLY A 23 20.20 -1.63 7.87
C GLY A 23 19.07 -2.61 7.55
N SER A 24 19.36 -3.61 6.74
CA SER A 24 18.39 -4.64 6.34
C SER A 24 18.24 -5.79 7.36
N TYR A 25 18.93 -5.76 8.50
CA TYR A 25 18.98 -6.89 9.44
C TYR A 25 18.39 -6.58 10.81
N LEU A 26 17.77 -7.62 11.40
CA LEU A 26 17.34 -7.68 12.80
C LEU A 26 18.01 -8.87 13.48
N TRP A 27 18.25 -8.79 14.79
CA TRP A 27 18.77 -9.88 15.62
C TRP A 27 17.84 -10.10 16.81
N ASP A 28 17.51 -11.36 17.06
CA ASP A 28 16.74 -11.74 18.23
C ASP A 28 17.62 -11.99 19.47
N SER A 29 16.97 -12.28 20.59
CA SER A 29 17.64 -12.51 21.88
C SER A 29 18.51 -13.77 21.92
N THR A 30 18.42 -14.66 20.93
CA THR A 30 19.30 -15.82 20.77
C THR A 30 20.54 -15.52 19.93
N GLY A 31 20.59 -14.35 19.32
CA GLY A 31 21.64 -13.93 18.39
C GLY A 31 21.36 -14.31 16.93
N LYS A 32 20.22 -14.93 16.62
CA LYS A 32 19.83 -15.25 15.25
C LYS A 32 19.56 -13.98 14.46
N ALA A 33 20.15 -13.91 13.27
CA ALA A 33 19.97 -12.80 12.34
C ALA A 33 18.84 -13.09 11.35
N TYR A 34 18.07 -12.05 11.02
CA TYR A 34 17.04 -12.07 10.01
C TYR A 34 17.27 -10.91 9.05
N ILE A 35 17.28 -11.19 7.74
CA ILE A 35 17.24 -10.12 6.75
C ILE A 35 15.78 -9.72 6.49
N ASP A 36 15.50 -8.42 6.48
CA ASP A 36 14.15 -7.90 6.31
C ASP A 36 13.84 -7.64 4.83
N GLY A 37 13.23 -8.62 4.19
CA GLY A 37 12.77 -8.55 2.79
C GLY A 37 11.36 -7.98 2.61
N SER A 38 10.70 -7.54 3.70
CA SER A 38 9.32 -7.06 3.60
C SER A 38 9.07 -5.68 4.20
N GLY A 39 9.93 -5.23 5.09
CA GLY A 39 9.68 -4.01 5.86
C GLY A 39 8.36 -4.06 6.65
N GLY A 40 7.99 -5.24 7.19
CA GLY A 40 6.64 -5.52 7.61
C GLY A 40 5.68 -5.46 6.42
N PRO A 41 4.57 -4.71 6.47
CA PRO A 41 3.72 -4.48 5.29
C PRO A 41 4.25 -3.31 4.42
N ALA A 42 5.51 -3.39 3.95
CA ALA A 42 6.18 -2.40 3.09
C ALA A 42 6.45 -1.03 3.78
N VAL A 43 6.78 -1.02 5.08
CA VAL A 43 6.97 0.23 5.85
C VAL A 43 8.40 0.75 5.77
N TYR A 44 9.40 -0.11 6.07
CA TYR A 44 10.80 0.29 6.21
C TYR A 44 11.48 0.48 4.86
N CYS A 45 11.52 1.71 4.37
CA CYS A 45 12.17 1.99 3.08
C CYS A 45 13.66 2.34 3.19
N LEU A 46 14.16 2.71 4.37
CA LEU A 46 15.57 3.00 4.64
C LEU A 46 16.24 1.97 5.56
N GLY A 47 15.57 0.84 5.82
CA GLY A 47 16.04 -0.15 6.79
C GLY A 47 15.94 0.37 8.23
N HIS A 48 16.57 -0.35 9.13
CA HIS A 48 16.49 -0.11 10.56
C HIS A 48 17.65 0.77 11.06
N ALA A 49 17.38 1.54 12.14
CA ALA A 49 18.37 2.31 12.89
C ALA A 49 19.27 3.21 12.00
N ASN A 50 18.64 3.98 11.09
CA ASN A 50 19.33 5.01 10.33
C ASN A 50 19.71 6.17 11.26
N ASP A 51 21.00 6.46 11.36
CA ASP A 51 21.54 7.41 12.35
C ASP A 51 21.09 8.85 12.05
N GLU A 52 20.95 9.23 10.75
CA GLU A 52 20.51 10.58 10.36
C GLU A 52 19.04 10.81 10.75
N VAL A 53 18.17 9.83 10.51
CA VAL A 53 16.75 9.93 10.89
C VAL A 53 16.60 9.97 12.41
N ASN A 54 17.33 9.11 13.14
CA ASN A 54 17.31 9.08 14.60
C ASN A 54 17.78 10.41 15.20
N ALA A 55 18.88 10.98 14.66
CA ALA A 55 19.42 12.27 15.10
C ALA A 55 18.43 13.41 14.85
N ALA A 56 17.77 13.45 13.68
CA ALA A 56 16.78 14.47 13.35
C ALA A 56 15.57 14.43 14.30
N VAL A 57 15.08 13.21 14.60
CA VAL A 57 13.97 13.04 15.57
C VAL A 57 14.39 13.47 16.97
N ALA A 58 15.57 13.05 17.43
CA ALA A 58 16.07 13.39 18.76
C ALA A 58 16.28 14.90 18.94
N ALA A 59 16.87 15.57 17.96
CA ALA A 59 17.05 17.01 17.95
C ALA A 59 15.68 17.72 18.03
N GLN A 60 14.75 17.36 17.18
CA GLN A 60 13.41 17.94 17.17
C GLN A 60 12.66 17.74 18.51
N MET A 61 12.77 16.55 19.10
CA MET A 61 12.16 16.26 20.41
C MET A 61 12.78 17.09 21.55
N SER A 62 14.06 17.44 21.44
CA SER A 62 14.75 18.29 22.41
C SER A 62 14.28 19.74 22.36
N ASP A 63 13.91 20.22 21.15
CA ASP A 63 13.44 21.60 20.97
C ASP A 63 11.93 21.70 21.20
N ILE A 64 11.13 21.01 20.39
CA ILE A 64 9.67 21.06 20.41
C ILE A 64 9.12 19.67 20.15
N ALA A 65 8.56 19.02 21.16
CA ALA A 65 7.96 17.70 21.01
C ALA A 65 6.64 17.76 20.20
N HIS A 66 5.79 18.76 20.51
CA HIS A 66 4.51 18.96 19.84
C HIS A 66 4.10 20.44 19.89
N ALA A 67 3.65 20.95 18.73
CA ALA A 67 3.03 22.26 18.63
C ALA A 67 1.60 22.11 18.07
N TYR A 68 0.61 22.65 18.77
CA TYR A 68 -0.79 22.53 18.37
C TYR A 68 -1.07 23.30 17.06
N ARG A 69 -1.40 22.58 16.01
CA ARG A 69 -1.49 23.07 14.61
C ARG A 69 -2.48 24.23 14.41
N TYR A 70 -3.50 24.33 15.23
CA TYR A 70 -4.45 25.46 15.13
C TYR A 70 -3.87 26.80 15.58
N ASN A 71 -2.82 26.79 16.37
CA ASN A 71 -2.19 27.99 16.89
C ASN A 71 -0.81 28.26 16.31
N PHE A 72 -0.11 27.22 15.88
CA PHE A 72 1.30 27.29 15.51
C PHE A 72 1.61 26.45 14.26
N THR A 73 2.63 26.87 13.55
CA THR A 73 3.35 26.04 12.59
C THR A 73 4.76 25.76 13.11
N THR A 74 5.50 24.87 12.45
CA THR A 74 6.89 24.54 12.79
C THR A 74 7.71 24.35 11.54
N ASP A 75 9.02 24.60 11.62
CA ASP A 75 9.92 24.48 10.47
C ASP A 75 9.87 23.07 9.88
N ALA A 76 9.84 22.02 10.71
CA ALA A 76 9.74 20.64 10.26
C ALA A 76 8.44 20.36 9.48
N LEU A 77 7.32 20.95 9.86
CA LEU A 77 6.05 20.82 9.15
C LEU A 77 6.07 21.54 7.80
N GLU A 78 6.54 22.77 7.78
CA GLU A 78 6.63 23.56 6.55
C GLU A 78 7.60 22.92 5.55
N GLU A 79 8.78 22.50 6.02
CA GLU A 79 9.78 21.86 5.17
C GLU A 79 9.27 20.53 4.59
N LEU A 80 8.63 19.68 5.41
CA LEU A 80 8.03 18.43 4.92
C LEU A 80 6.96 18.72 3.87
N THR A 81 6.14 19.75 4.09
CA THR A 81 5.09 20.16 3.15
C THR A 81 5.68 20.55 1.80
N GLU A 82 6.74 21.35 1.78
CA GLU A 82 7.40 21.73 0.52
C GLU A 82 8.07 20.54 -0.18
N ILE A 83 8.71 19.64 0.58
CA ILE A 83 9.27 18.41 0.02
C ILE A 83 8.19 17.57 -0.65
N ILE A 84 7.06 17.34 0.02
CA ILE A 84 5.96 16.55 -0.54
C ILE A 84 5.36 17.23 -1.77
N ARG A 85 5.17 18.55 -1.76
CA ARG A 85 4.69 19.31 -2.92
C ARG A 85 5.61 19.14 -4.13
N ALA A 86 6.91 19.20 -3.92
CA ALA A 86 7.90 19.00 -4.97
C ALA A 86 7.88 17.55 -5.52
N GLN A 87 7.76 16.57 -4.64
CA GLN A 87 7.76 15.14 -5.00
C GLN A 87 6.44 14.70 -5.67
N CYS A 88 5.30 15.21 -5.22
CA CYS A 88 4.02 14.94 -5.87
C CYS A 88 4.00 15.48 -7.30
N GLY A 89 4.56 16.65 -7.50
CA GLY A 89 4.45 17.38 -8.76
C GLY A 89 3.01 17.81 -9.06
N GLY A 90 2.78 18.43 -10.21
CA GLY A 90 1.44 18.78 -10.67
C GLY A 90 0.68 19.70 -9.70
N THR A 91 -0.58 19.38 -9.48
CA THR A 91 -1.53 20.18 -8.69
C THR A 91 -1.83 19.61 -7.31
N LEU A 92 -1.27 18.46 -6.92
CA LEU A 92 -1.37 17.88 -5.58
C LEU A 92 -0.50 18.66 -4.59
N ARG A 93 -1.08 19.64 -3.92
CA ARG A 93 -0.31 20.62 -3.15
C ARG A 93 -0.81 20.86 -1.72
N GLU A 94 -2.05 20.50 -1.42
CA GLU A 94 -2.68 20.79 -0.13
C GLU A 94 -2.91 19.51 0.66
N MET A 95 -2.57 19.52 1.96
CA MET A 95 -2.53 18.27 2.70
C MET A 95 -2.93 18.39 4.17
N VAL A 96 -3.45 17.29 4.67
CA VAL A 96 -3.73 17.05 6.09
C VAL A 96 -2.83 15.92 6.57
N TYR A 97 -1.99 16.19 7.57
CA TYR A 97 -1.14 15.18 8.19
C TYR A 97 -1.89 14.41 9.25
N VAL A 98 -1.61 13.11 9.32
CA VAL A 98 -2.23 12.14 10.23
C VAL A 98 -1.17 11.14 10.72
N THR A 99 -1.56 10.19 11.57
CA THR A 99 -0.61 9.25 12.18
C THR A 99 -0.61 7.86 11.54
N SER A 100 -1.52 7.59 10.61
CA SER A 100 -1.62 6.28 9.96
C SER A 100 -2.18 6.36 8.54
N GLY A 101 -2.00 5.27 7.77
CA GLY A 101 -2.64 5.14 6.46
C GLY A 101 -4.17 5.07 6.54
N SER A 102 -4.71 4.45 7.60
CA SER A 102 -6.17 4.39 7.81
C SER A 102 -6.77 5.78 8.02
N GLU A 103 -6.13 6.61 8.84
CA GLU A 103 -6.53 8.01 9.03
C GLU A 103 -6.33 8.85 7.76
N ALA A 104 -5.31 8.55 6.95
CA ALA A 104 -5.09 9.23 5.67
C ALA A 104 -6.26 8.93 4.71
N VAL A 105 -6.67 7.67 4.59
CA VAL A 105 -7.84 7.30 3.77
C VAL A 105 -9.13 7.92 4.32
N GLU A 106 -9.40 7.85 5.64
CA GLU A 106 -10.55 8.54 6.25
C GLU A 106 -10.57 10.04 5.93
N SER A 107 -9.39 10.68 5.98
CA SER A 107 -9.27 12.09 5.62
C SER A 107 -9.55 12.35 4.14
N CYS A 108 -9.11 11.46 3.24
CA CYS A 108 -9.44 11.55 1.81
C CYS A 108 -10.95 11.48 1.57
N LEU A 109 -11.66 10.56 2.27
CA LEU A 109 -13.13 10.47 2.16
C LEU A 109 -13.80 11.74 2.67
N LYS A 110 -13.35 12.28 3.80
CA LYS A 110 -13.90 13.51 4.37
C LYS A 110 -13.64 14.72 3.48
N ILE A 111 -12.45 14.84 2.88
CA ILE A 111 -12.13 15.89 1.90
C ILE A 111 -13.07 15.79 0.71
N ALA A 112 -13.30 14.60 0.15
CA ALA A 112 -14.22 14.40 -0.96
C ALA A 112 -15.65 14.81 -0.62
N LEU A 113 -16.15 14.42 0.55
CA LEU A 113 -17.50 14.81 1.01
C LEU A 113 -17.62 16.31 1.26
N GLN A 114 -16.59 16.93 1.83
CA GLN A 114 -16.54 18.37 2.08
C GLN A 114 -16.51 19.15 0.76
N TYR A 115 -15.68 18.73 -0.21
CA TYR A 115 -15.62 19.30 -1.55
C TYR A 115 -17.00 19.32 -2.22
N HIS A 116 -17.67 18.17 -2.27
CA HIS A 116 -19.00 18.10 -2.90
C HIS A 116 -20.04 18.93 -2.16
N THR A 117 -19.98 18.97 -0.83
CA THR A 117 -20.87 19.81 -0.02
C THR A 117 -20.63 21.28 -0.27
N ALA A 118 -19.35 21.71 -0.31
CA ALA A 118 -18.97 23.10 -0.61
C ALA A 118 -19.39 23.52 -2.03
N ASN A 119 -19.33 22.58 -2.98
CA ASN A 119 -19.75 22.77 -4.37
C ASN A 119 -21.27 22.63 -4.58
N GLY A 120 -22.09 22.56 -3.52
CA GLY A 120 -23.53 22.46 -3.60
C GLY A 120 -24.09 21.07 -3.94
N GLN A 121 -23.22 20.05 -4.10
CA GLN A 121 -23.57 18.70 -4.55
C GLN A 121 -23.76 17.74 -3.35
N LYS A 122 -24.68 18.06 -2.44
CA LYS A 122 -24.89 17.33 -1.18
C LYS A 122 -25.36 15.88 -1.35
N SER A 123 -25.88 15.50 -2.52
CA SER A 123 -26.28 14.13 -2.85
C SER A 123 -25.11 13.17 -3.05
N ARG A 124 -23.92 13.67 -3.39
CA ARG A 124 -22.73 12.86 -3.61
C ARG A 124 -22.17 12.33 -2.28
N ARG A 125 -22.59 11.10 -1.92
CA ARG A 125 -22.25 10.47 -0.63
C ARG A 125 -21.75 9.05 -0.74
N LYS A 126 -21.93 8.40 -1.90
CA LYS A 126 -21.52 7.03 -2.14
C LYS A 126 -20.07 6.96 -2.59
N PHE A 127 -19.38 5.91 -2.17
CA PHE A 127 -18.03 5.60 -2.62
C PHE A 127 -18.01 4.30 -3.42
N ILE A 128 -17.14 4.25 -4.42
CA ILE A 128 -16.87 3.05 -5.21
C ILE A 128 -15.43 2.62 -4.91
N SER A 129 -15.19 1.32 -4.72
CA SER A 129 -13.88 0.71 -4.58
C SER A 129 -13.85 -0.66 -5.25
N ARG A 130 -12.76 -1.42 -5.10
CA ARG A 130 -12.63 -2.74 -5.75
C ARG A 130 -12.59 -3.87 -4.73
N GLN A 131 -12.99 -5.06 -5.16
CA GLN A 131 -12.66 -6.31 -4.49
C GLN A 131 -11.15 -6.53 -4.52
N ARG A 132 -10.63 -7.32 -3.59
CA ARG A 132 -9.19 -7.58 -3.46
C ARG A 132 -8.37 -6.30 -3.31
N SER A 133 -8.84 -5.37 -2.47
CA SER A 133 -8.18 -4.13 -2.08
C SER A 133 -8.07 -4.00 -0.56
N TRP A 134 -7.14 -3.16 -0.11
CA TRP A 134 -6.97 -2.87 1.31
C TRP A 134 -6.72 -1.38 1.56
N HIS A 135 -7.64 -0.73 2.27
CA HIS A 135 -7.59 0.72 2.49
C HIS A 135 -7.41 1.15 3.95
N GLY A 136 -7.49 0.23 4.90
CA GLY A 136 -7.23 0.53 6.32
C GLY A 136 -8.15 -0.19 7.31
N ASN A 137 -7.96 0.10 8.59
CA ASN A 137 -8.63 -0.57 9.72
C ASN A 137 -9.71 0.27 10.41
N THR A 138 -9.83 1.56 10.12
CA THR A 138 -10.96 2.37 10.59
C THR A 138 -12.24 1.95 9.85
N LEU A 139 -13.41 2.11 10.44
CA LEU A 139 -14.65 1.59 9.85
C LEU A 139 -14.93 2.13 8.44
N GLY A 140 -14.61 3.39 8.16
CA GLY A 140 -14.74 3.95 6.80
C GLY A 140 -13.73 3.35 5.83
N ALA A 141 -12.44 3.32 6.16
CA ALA A 141 -11.40 2.75 5.33
C ALA A 141 -11.56 1.22 5.16
N LEU A 142 -11.98 0.53 6.22
CA LEU A 142 -12.26 -0.90 6.20
C LEU A 142 -13.50 -1.21 5.32
N GLY A 143 -14.52 -0.37 5.38
CA GLY A 143 -15.70 -0.47 4.52
C GLY A 143 -15.40 -0.31 3.03
N LEU A 144 -14.33 0.40 2.66
CA LEU A 144 -13.83 0.47 1.29
C LEU A 144 -13.01 -0.76 0.89
N SER A 145 -12.45 -1.49 1.85
CA SER A 145 -11.58 -2.64 1.56
C SER A 145 -12.39 -3.81 1.01
N GLY A 146 -11.84 -4.48 0.01
CA GLY A 146 -12.39 -5.71 -0.58
C GLY A 146 -11.66 -6.96 -0.09
N PHE A 147 -11.33 -7.04 1.20
CA PHE A 147 -10.57 -8.10 1.83
C PHE A 147 -11.47 -8.82 2.86
N ALA A 148 -12.24 -9.80 2.38
CA ALA A 148 -13.34 -10.43 3.13
C ALA A 148 -12.93 -10.97 4.51
N GLU A 149 -11.75 -11.58 4.63
CA GLU A 149 -11.27 -12.15 5.90
C GLU A 149 -11.12 -11.10 7.00
N ARG A 150 -10.84 -9.85 6.62
CA ARG A 150 -10.65 -8.74 7.57
C ARG A 150 -11.91 -7.91 7.79
N THR A 151 -12.91 -8.07 6.94
CA THR A 151 -14.17 -7.31 7.01
C THR A 151 -15.32 -8.10 7.63
N ALA A 152 -15.31 -9.43 7.53
CA ALA A 152 -16.43 -10.29 7.93
C ALA A 152 -16.92 -10.10 9.38
N ALA A 153 -16.00 -9.86 10.32
CA ALA A 153 -16.36 -9.67 11.74
C ALA A 153 -17.11 -8.34 12.01
N TYR A 154 -17.09 -7.41 11.06
CA TYR A 154 -17.64 -6.06 11.21
C TYR A 154 -18.75 -5.76 10.19
N GLU A 155 -19.28 -6.80 9.55
CA GLU A 155 -20.33 -6.67 8.56
C GLU A 155 -21.55 -5.92 9.14
N GLY A 156 -22.10 -4.97 8.36
CA GLY A 156 -23.19 -4.11 8.81
C GLY A 156 -22.78 -2.84 9.59
N ALA A 157 -21.51 -2.72 10.02
CA ALA A 157 -21.01 -1.52 10.72
C ALA A 157 -20.27 -0.52 9.80
N PHE A 158 -20.16 -0.82 8.52
CA PHE A 158 -19.41 0.00 7.56
C PHE A 158 -20.23 1.14 6.94
N ILE A 159 -19.52 2.17 6.48
CA ILE A 159 -20.05 3.08 5.47
C ILE A 159 -20.26 2.26 4.18
N PRO A 160 -21.47 2.21 3.62
CA PRO A 160 -21.72 1.44 2.41
C PRO A 160 -20.83 1.89 1.25
N SER A 161 -20.20 0.94 0.56
CA SER A 161 -19.42 1.19 -0.64
C SER A 161 -19.73 0.15 -1.72
N ILE A 162 -19.72 0.61 -2.97
CA ILE A 162 -19.94 -0.24 -4.14
C ILE A 162 -18.63 -0.91 -4.48
N LYS A 163 -18.62 -2.24 -4.56
CA LYS A 163 -17.43 -3.03 -4.87
C LYS A 163 -17.44 -3.46 -6.33
N LEU A 164 -16.39 -3.08 -7.05
CA LEU A 164 -16.14 -3.52 -8.42
C LEU A 164 -15.15 -4.68 -8.44
N SER A 165 -15.08 -5.32 -9.58
CA SER A 165 -14.14 -6.40 -9.86
C SER A 165 -12.69 -5.95 -9.72
N PRO A 166 -11.76 -6.82 -9.30
CA PRO A 166 -10.34 -6.50 -9.25
C PRO A 166 -9.77 -6.36 -10.67
N ALA A 167 -9.06 -5.26 -10.94
CA ALA A 167 -8.34 -5.06 -12.21
C ALA A 167 -7.00 -5.80 -12.16
N ASN A 168 -6.98 -7.07 -12.50
CA ASN A 168 -5.83 -7.96 -12.41
C ASN A 168 -5.57 -8.68 -13.73
N ALA A 169 -4.45 -8.35 -14.40
CA ALA A 169 -4.10 -8.94 -15.69
C ALA A 169 -3.77 -10.45 -15.61
N TYR A 170 -3.24 -10.90 -14.49
CA TYR A 170 -3.00 -12.34 -14.29
C TYR A 170 -4.30 -13.11 -14.04
N ARG A 171 -5.27 -12.52 -13.33
CA ARG A 171 -6.59 -13.11 -13.08
C ARG A 171 -7.69 -12.19 -13.63
N PRO A 172 -7.83 -12.12 -14.97
CA PRO A 172 -8.80 -11.23 -15.58
C PRO A 172 -10.23 -11.63 -15.19
N VAL A 173 -11.14 -10.66 -15.20
CA VAL A 173 -12.58 -10.90 -15.01
C VAL A 173 -13.13 -11.77 -16.15
N ALA A 174 -14.25 -12.42 -15.90
CA ALA A 174 -14.89 -13.30 -16.89
C ALA A 174 -15.14 -12.55 -18.22
N GLY A 175 -14.73 -13.19 -19.33
CA GLY A 175 -14.82 -12.62 -20.66
C GLY A 175 -13.69 -11.67 -21.06
N ALA A 176 -12.74 -11.39 -20.16
CA ALA A 176 -11.53 -10.61 -20.46
C ALA A 176 -10.30 -11.51 -20.55
N ASP A 177 -9.26 -10.97 -21.17
CA ASP A 177 -7.88 -11.44 -21.11
C ASP A 177 -6.97 -10.37 -20.47
N ALA A 178 -5.67 -10.64 -20.43
CA ALA A 178 -4.72 -9.70 -19.84
C ALA A 178 -4.68 -8.34 -20.57
N ALA A 179 -4.97 -8.27 -21.86
CA ALA A 179 -4.95 -7.05 -22.65
C ALA A 179 -6.24 -6.23 -22.50
N SER A 180 -7.38 -6.89 -22.34
CA SER A 180 -8.72 -6.27 -22.32
C SER A 180 -9.24 -5.97 -20.91
N VAL A 181 -8.70 -6.61 -19.86
CA VAL A 181 -9.19 -6.47 -18.47
C VAL A 181 -9.22 -5.03 -17.98
N GLY A 182 -8.25 -4.22 -18.37
CA GLY A 182 -8.21 -2.79 -18.01
C GLY A 182 -9.43 -2.03 -18.53
N ALA A 183 -9.74 -2.18 -19.81
CA ALA A 183 -10.90 -1.54 -20.44
C ALA A 183 -12.21 -2.09 -19.86
N MET A 184 -12.33 -3.39 -19.64
CA MET A 184 -13.55 -3.99 -19.07
C MET A 184 -13.81 -3.52 -17.64
N CYS A 185 -12.78 -3.45 -16.78
CA CYS A 185 -12.91 -2.92 -15.42
C CYS A 185 -13.21 -1.42 -15.38
N ALA A 186 -12.74 -0.65 -16.37
CA ALA A 186 -13.11 0.76 -16.52
C ALA A 186 -14.58 0.91 -16.95
N ALA A 187 -15.04 0.11 -17.92
CA ALA A 187 -16.44 0.08 -18.32
C ALA A 187 -17.37 -0.36 -17.17
N GLU A 188 -16.93 -1.29 -16.31
CA GLU A 188 -17.68 -1.66 -15.09
C GLU A 188 -17.83 -0.47 -14.13
N LEU A 189 -16.79 0.36 -13.98
CA LEU A 189 -16.85 1.59 -13.19
C LEU A 189 -17.90 2.55 -13.75
N GLU A 190 -17.87 2.79 -15.05
CA GLU A 190 -18.83 3.67 -15.73
C GLU A 190 -20.27 3.15 -15.56
N ALA A 191 -20.49 1.86 -15.81
CA ALA A 191 -21.78 1.22 -15.63
C ALA A 191 -22.29 1.32 -14.18
N ALA A 192 -21.41 1.21 -13.18
CA ALA A 192 -21.77 1.37 -11.79
C ALA A 192 -22.16 2.82 -11.46
N ILE A 193 -21.41 3.81 -11.96
CA ILE A 193 -21.73 5.23 -11.79
C ILE A 193 -23.10 5.55 -12.39
N LEU A 194 -23.38 5.09 -13.61
CA LEU A 194 -24.66 5.32 -14.29
C LEU A 194 -25.83 4.63 -13.57
N ARG A 195 -25.64 3.40 -13.10
CA ARG A 195 -26.67 2.64 -12.36
C ARG A 195 -27.04 3.30 -11.03
N GLU A 196 -26.05 3.82 -10.32
CA GLU A 196 -26.25 4.41 -8.98
C GLU A 196 -26.72 5.87 -9.03
N GLY A 197 -26.64 6.52 -10.20
CA GLY A 197 -26.84 7.95 -10.41
C GLY A 197 -25.54 8.74 -10.20
N PRO A 198 -24.96 9.32 -11.27
CA PRO A 198 -23.68 10.05 -11.19
C PRO A 198 -23.64 11.11 -10.09
N GLU A 199 -24.77 11.77 -9.85
CA GLU A 199 -24.95 12.83 -8.84
C GLU A 199 -24.93 12.30 -7.39
N THR A 200 -24.90 10.98 -7.19
CA THR A 200 -24.84 10.36 -5.85
C THR A 200 -23.43 9.89 -5.48
N ILE A 201 -22.53 9.75 -6.45
CA ILE A 201 -21.18 9.22 -6.25
C ILE A 201 -20.24 10.36 -5.88
N ALA A 202 -19.55 10.21 -4.73
CA ALA A 202 -18.54 11.14 -4.26
C ALA A 202 -17.16 10.85 -4.88
N ALA A 203 -16.72 9.60 -4.81
CA ALA A 203 -15.38 9.24 -5.30
C ALA A 203 -15.27 7.75 -5.65
N PHE A 204 -14.31 7.46 -6.54
CA PHE A 204 -13.75 6.13 -6.76
C PHE A 204 -12.38 6.04 -6.09
N VAL A 205 -12.17 4.99 -5.28
CA VAL A 205 -10.95 4.76 -4.49
C VAL A 205 -10.28 3.48 -4.97
N PHE A 206 -8.98 3.54 -5.26
CA PHE A 206 -8.20 2.37 -5.68
C PHE A 206 -6.70 2.50 -5.37
N GLU A 207 -6.03 1.36 -5.29
CA GLU A 207 -4.58 1.26 -5.21
C GLU A 207 -4.00 1.16 -6.62
N PRO A 208 -3.06 2.02 -7.05
CA PRO A 208 -2.38 1.89 -8.36
C PRO A 208 -1.60 0.59 -8.53
N VAL A 209 -1.02 0.10 -7.44
CA VAL A 209 -0.48 -1.25 -7.31
C VAL A 209 -1.10 -1.86 -6.07
N VAL A 210 -2.00 -2.83 -6.28
CA VAL A 210 -2.73 -3.46 -5.18
C VAL A 210 -1.76 -4.20 -4.27
N GLY A 211 -1.81 -3.87 -2.97
CA GLY A 211 -0.91 -4.42 -1.98
C GLY A 211 -1.27 -5.81 -1.48
N ALA A 212 -1.48 -5.90 -0.17
CA ALA A 212 -1.65 -7.16 0.56
C ALA A 212 -2.79 -8.04 0.04
N ALA A 213 -3.92 -7.44 -0.34
CA ALA A 213 -5.12 -8.19 -0.72
C ALA A 213 -5.01 -8.89 -2.09
N GLY A 214 -4.18 -8.36 -3.00
CA GLY A 214 -4.00 -8.90 -4.35
C GLY A 214 -2.59 -9.44 -4.64
N GLY A 215 -1.59 -9.00 -3.87
CA GLY A 215 -0.19 -9.39 -4.07
C GLY A 215 0.52 -8.59 -5.17
N CYS A 216 0.82 -7.34 -4.90
CA CYS A 216 1.60 -6.43 -5.75
C CYS A 216 1.07 -6.35 -7.20
N VAL A 217 -0.25 -6.28 -7.38
CA VAL A 217 -0.88 -6.24 -8.71
C VAL A 217 -0.83 -4.82 -9.27
N PRO A 218 -0.01 -4.54 -10.30
CA PRO A 218 -0.05 -3.26 -10.98
C PRO A 218 -1.38 -3.09 -11.71
N ALA A 219 -1.88 -1.86 -11.78
CA ALA A 219 -3.02 -1.55 -12.64
C ALA A 219 -2.71 -1.97 -14.09
N PRO A 220 -3.66 -2.59 -14.81
CA PRO A 220 -3.48 -2.92 -16.22
C PRO A 220 -3.17 -1.68 -17.07
N ASP A 221 -2.42 -1.86 -18.15
CA ASP A 221 -2.06 -0.76 -19.04
C ASP A 221 -3.30 0.01 -19.53
N GLY A 222 -3.24 1.34 -19.46
CA GLY A 222 -4.31 2.24 -19.86
C GLY A 222 -5.47 2.35 -18.86
N TYR A 223 -5.61 1.44 -17.91
CA TYR A 223 -6.73 1.44 -16.95
C TYR A 223 -6.85 2.77 -16.18
N ALA A 224 -5.75 3.25 -15.61
CA ALA A 224 -5.78 4.48 -14.82
C ALA A 224 -6.21 5.71 -15.65
N LYS A 225 -5.84 5.78 -16.94
CA LYS A 225 -6.28 6.85 -17.85
C LYS A 225 -7.78 6.79 -18.10
N LEU A 226 -8.32 5.61 -18.40
CA LEU A 226 -9.76 5.41 -18.58
C LEU A 226 -10.54 5.78 -17.31
N VAL A 227 -10.05 5.36 -16.14
CA VAL A 227 -10.64 5.76 -14.85
C VAL A 227 -10.64 7.26 -14.67
N ARG A 228 -9.53 7.96 -15.02
CA ARG A 228 -9.48 9.42 -14.93
C ARG A 228 -10.50 10.09 -15.85
N GLU A 229 -10.63 9.61 -17.08
CA GLU A 229 -11.60 10.12 -18.06
C GLU A 229 -13.04 9.94 -17.56
N ILE A 230 -13.39 8.75 -17.10
CA ILE A 230 -14.72 8.44 -16.52
C ILE A 230 -15.00 9.33 -15.32
N CYS A 231 -14.09 9.39 -14.35
CA CYS A 231 -14.25 10.23 -13.17
C CYS A 231 -14.48 11.70 -13.54
N THR A 232 -13.71 12.22 -14.49
CA THR A 232 -13.85 13.60 -15.00
C THR A 232 -15.21 13.82 -15.66
N THR A 233 -15.62 12.90 -16.52
CA THR A 233 -16.91 12.98 -17.26
C THR A 233 -18.12 13.08 -16.33
N TYR A 234 -18.11 12.30 -15.25
CA TYR A 234 -19.23 12.22 -14.31
C TYR A 234 -19.07 13.09 -13.06
N GLY A 235 -17.98 13.86 -12.94
CA GLY A 235 -17.71 14.69 -11.76
C GLY A 235 -17.50 13.88 -10.48
N VAL A 236 -17.01 12.64 -10.61
CA VAL A 236 -16.63 11.76 -9.50
C VAL A 236 -15.16 12.02 -9.18
N LEU A 237 -14.80 12.18 -7.90
CA LEU A 237 -13.40 12.37 -7.52
C LEU A 237 -12.63 11.05 -7.61
N MET A 238 -11.41 11.13 -8.17
CA MET A 238 -10.48 10.01 -8.22
C MET A 238 -9.57 10.05 -7.01
N ILE A 239 -9.66 9.06 -6.13
CA ILE A 239 -8.78 8.92 -4.95
C ILE A 239 -7.79 7.79 -5.20
N SER A 240 -6.50 8.13 -5.18
CA SER A 240 -5.41 7.16 -5.24
C SER A 240 -4.95 6.79 -3.83
N ASP A 241 -5.09 5.52 -3.46
CA ASP A 241 -4.49 5.01 -2.25
C ASP A 241 -3.06 4.56 -2.53
N GLU A 242 -2.11 5.39 -2.13
CA GLU A 242 -0.67 5.15 -2.29
C GLU A 242 0.03 4.81 -0.96
N VAL A 243 -0.73 4.41 0.04
CA VAL A 243 -0.19 4.04 1.35
C VAL A 243 0.84 2.92 1.26
N MET A 244 0.68 1.96 0.35
CA MET A 244 1.61 0.85 0.20
C MET A 244 2.54 0.99 -1.01
N CYS A 245 2.06 1.51 -2.11
CA CYS A 245 2.79 1.60 -3.38
C CYS A 245 3.48 2.95 -3.63
N GLY A 246 3.12 4.00 -2.87
CA GLY A 246 3.69 5.35 -2.99
C GLY A 246 4.98 5.56 -2.19
N ALA A 247 5.35 6.83 -2.02
CA ALA A 247 6.57 7.27 -1.35
C ALA A 247 7.84 6.57 -1.83
N GLY A 248 7.90 6.22 -3.13
CA GLY A 248 9.08 5.63 -3.76
C GLY A 248 9.08 4.10 -3.91
N ARG A 249 8.16 3.38 -3.29
CA ARG A 249 8.12 1.91 -3.27
C ARG A 249 8.13 1.27 -4.67
N THR A 250 7.52 1.91 -5.64
CA THR A 250 7.43 1.44 -7.03
C THR A 250 8.46 2.08 -7.96
N GLY A 251 9.39 2.91 -7.44
CA GLY A 251 10.43 3.58 -8.23
C GLY A 251 10.08 5.00 -8.66
N THR A 252 8.84 5.42 -8.43
CA THR A 252 8.39 6.82 -8.52
C THR A 252 7.79 7.24 -7.20
N TRP A 253 7.79 8.54 -6.87
CA TRP A 253 7.23 8.98 -5.59
C TRP A 253 5.72 8.71 -5.51
N ARG A 254 4.99 8.95 -6.61
CA ARG A 254 3.59 8.53 -6.80
C ARG A 254 3.55 7.33 -7.75
N ALA A 255 2.88 6.25 -7.37
CA ALA A 255 2.75 5.07 -8.22
C ALA A 255 1.98 5.37 -9.51
N LEU A 256 0.94 6.24 -9.48
CA LEU A 256 0.21 6.70 -10.66
C LEU A 256 1.06 7.51 -11.66
N ALA A 257 2.26 7.97 -11.29
CA ALA A 257 3.14 8.65 -12.22
C ALA A 257 3.55 7.76 -13.41
N TYR A 258 3.58 6.43 -13.23
CA TYR A 258 3.81 5.47 -14.31
C TYR A 258 2.76 5.57 -15.42
N ASP A 259 1.52 5.84 -15.05
CA ASP A 259 0.41 5.92 -15.99
C ASP A 259 0.22 7.33 -16.57
N GLY A 260 1.02 8.32 -16.10
CA GLY A 260 0.88 9.72 -16.46
C GLY A 260 -0.44 10.33 -15.99
N VAL A 261 -1.00 9.83 -14.90
CA VAL A 261 -2.30 10.25 -14.34
C VAL A 261 -2.10 10.98 -13.02
N GLU A 262 -2.91 12.02 -12.78
CA GLU A 262 -2.99 12.71 -11.50
C GLU A 262 -4.38 12.47 -10.88
N PRO A 263 -4.46 12.00 -9.62
CA PRO A 263 -5.72 11.87 -8.91
C PRO A 263 -6.15 13.23 -8.34
N ASP A 264 -7.43 13.36 -7.97
CA ASP A 264 -7.93 14.54 -7.27
C ASP A 264 -7.47 14.57 -5.81
N ILE A 265 -7.38 13.37 -5.19
CA ILE A 265 -6.96 13.19 -3.80
C ILE A 265 -6.07 11.94 -3.73
N MET A 266 -5.10 11.95 -2.83
CA MET A 266 -4.17 10.84 -2.62
C MET A 266 -3.93 10.61 -1.12
N SER A 267 -3.90 9.33 -0.69
CA SER A 267 -3.42 8.95 0.64
C SER A 267 -1.99 8.42 0.57
N VAL A 268 -1.16 8.79 1.54
CA VAL A 268 0.21 8.28 1.69
C VAL A 268 0.54 8.08 3.17
N ALA A 269 1.37 7.07 3.47
CA ALA A 269 1.91 6.80 4.81
C ALA A 269 3.19 5.96 4.70
N LYS A 270 3.44 5.05 5.63
CA LYS A 270 4.53 4.04 5.59
C LYS A 270 5.88 4.63 5.18
N GLY A 271 6.24 4.54 3.89
CA GLY A 271 7.48 5.08 3.34
C GLY A 271 7.65 6.60 3.53
N LEU A 272 6.60 7.33 3.88
CA LEU A 272 6.68 8.77 4.13
C LEU A 272 7.68 9.10 5.26
N ALA A 273 7.64 8.34 6.37
CA ALA A 273 8.59 8.43 7.48
C ALA A 273 9.32 7.09 7.72
N ALA A 274 9.25 6.14 6.78
CA ALA A 274 9.95 4.85 6.80
C ALA A 274 9.78 4.05 8.10
N GLY A 275 8.67 4.24 8.83
CA GLY A 275 8.37 3.53 10.08
C GLY A 275 9.14 4.04 11.31
N TYR A 276 9.92 5.10 11.21
CA TYR A 276 10.64 5.70 12.35
C TYR A 276 9.68 6.37 13.33
N VAL A 277 8.71 7.11 12.80
CA VAL A 277 7.61 7.70 13.57
C VAL A 277 6.31 7.50 12.78
N PRO A 278 5.16 7.23 13.43
CA PRO A 278 3.87 7.16 12.76
C PRO A 278 3.56 8.46 12.01
N LEU A 279 3.38 8.37 10.69
CA LEU A 279 3.07 9.50 9.83
C LEU A 279 2.29 9.05 8.60
N GLY A 280 1.28 9.82 8.24
CA GLY A 280 0.52 9.71 7.00
C GLY A 280 0.04 11.08 6.56
N ALA A 281 -0.48 11.17 5.34
CA ALA A 281 -1.10 12.39 4.83
C ALA A 281 -2.22 12.05 3.82
N ALA A 282 -3.26 12.86 3.84
CA ALA A 282 -4.22 13.02 2.75
C ALA A 282 -3.84 14.27 1.97
N ILE A 283 -3.64 14.15 0.67
CA ILE A 283 -3.15 15.22 -0.20
C ILE A 283 -4.20 15.45 -1.28
N CYS A 284 -4.58 16.68 -1.56
CA CYS A 284 -5.49 16.99 -2.64
C CYS A 284 -4.92 18.03 -3.61
N THR A 285 -5.56 18.12 -4.77
CA THR A 285 -5.24 19.13 -5.77
C THR A 285 -5.65 20.51 -5.29
N THR A 286 -4.98 21.54 -5.82
CA THR A 286 -5.35 22.93 -5.59
C THR A 286 -6.82 23.20 -5.96
N ALA A 287 -7.32 22.57 -7.03
CA ALA A 287 -8.73 22.72 -7.45
C ALA A 287 -9.73 22.23 -6.40
N VAL A 288 -9.45 21.09 -5.76
CA VAL A 288 -10.27 20.57 -4.65
C VAL A 288 -10.20 21.52 -3.45
N TRP A 289 -8.99 21.96 -3.10
CA TRP A 289 -8.77 22.86 -1.97
C TRP A 289 -9.47 24.22 -2.14
N GLU A 290 -9.37 24.86 -3.31
CA GLU A 290 -9.94 26.17 -3.54
C GLU A 290 -11.47 26.20 -3.37
N VAL A 291 -12.16 25.14 -3.76
CA VAL A 291 -13.61 25.00 -3.52
C VAL A 291 -13.90 24.93 -2.02
N ILE A 292 -13.14 24.12 -1.27
CA ILE A 292 -13.32 23.97 0.18
C ILE A 292 -12.95 25.31 0.88
N ARG A 293 -11.82 25.90 0.52
CA ARG A 293 -11.34 27.16 1.11
C ARG A 293 -12.30 28.30 0.91
N ALA A 294 -12.86 28.44 -0.29
CA ALA A 294 -13.80 29.51 -0.60
C ALA A 294 -15.09 29.43 0.21
N LYS A 295 -15.53 28.24 0.61
CA LYS A 295 -16.77 28.01 1.35
C LYS A 295 -16.56 27.91 2.85
N ASP A 296 -15.57 27.11 3.28
CA ASP A 296 -15.41 26.70 4.68
C ASP A 296 -14.14 27.29 5.32
N GLY A 297 -13.24 27.84 4.52
CA GLY A 297 -11.96 28.43 4.98
C GLY A 297 -10.87 27.41 5.37
N ALA A 298 -11.24 26.16 5.70
CA ALA A 298 -10.31 25.12 6.15
C ALA A 298 -10.87 23.72 5.86
N PHE A 299 -9.99 22.71 5.94
CA PHE A 299 -10.43 21.32 5.98
C PHE A 299 -11.21 21.04 7.26
N GLY A 300 -12.39 20.42 7.14
CA GLY A 300 -13.22 19.93 8.24
C GLY A 300 -12.72 18.62 8.84
N THR A 301 -11.50 18.23 8.55
CA THR A 301 -10.85 17.04 9.08
C THR A 301 -9.53 17.43 9.72
N GLY A 302 -9.28 16.90 10.91
CA GLY A 302 -8.05 17.15 11.67
C GLY A 302 -8.00 16.24 12.89
N HIS A 303 -6.79 15.90 13.28
CA HIS A 303 -6.50 15.03 14.40
C HIS A 303 -5.64 15.81 15.40
N THR A 304 -5.67 15.43 16.70
CA THR A 304 -4.88 16.08 17.74
C THR A 304 -3.39 16.18 17.36
N PHE A 305 -2.86 15.11 16.74
CA PHE A 305 -1.46 15.04 16.34
C PHE A 305 -1.20 15.42 14.87
N THR A 306 -2.12 16.16 14.25
CA THR A 306 -1.90 16.70 12.89
C THR A 306 -0.62 17.53 12.86
N GLY A 307 0.32 17.15 11.99
CA GLY A 307 1.62 17.83 11.86
C GLY A 307 2.51 17.68 13.10
N HIS A 308 2.44 16.54 13.80
CA HIS A 308 3.30 16.27 14.97
C HIS A 308 4.77 16.49 14.62
N THR A 309 5.42 17.38 15.37
CA THR A 309 6.71 17.97 14.99
C THR A 309 7.81 16.93 14.78
N ALA A 310 7.94 15.97 15.71
CA ALA A 310 8.92 14.90 15.57
C ALA A 310 8.62 13.95 14.41
N ALA A 311 7.33 13.72 14.07
CA ALA A 311 6.95 12.92 12.92
C ALA A 311 7.28 13.64 11.61
N CYS A 312 7.07 14.96 11.55
CA CYS A 312 7.47 15.77 10.41
C CYS A 312 8.99 15.79 10.23
N ALA A 313 9.77 15.93 11.32
CA ALA A 313 11.24 15.88 11.26
C ALA A 313 11.74 14.51 10.76
N ALA A 314 11.13 13.40 11.18
CA ALA A 314 11.43 12.09 10.63
C ALA A 314 11.11 12.02 9.12
N GLY A 315 9.94 12.54 8.70
CA GLY A 315 9.56 12.61 7.29
C GLY A 315 10.56 13.44 6.47
N VAL A 316 10.96 14.61 6.94
CA VAL A 316 11.97 15.47 6.30
C VAL A 316 13.28 14.69 6.10
N ALA A 317 13.81 14.08 7.15
CA ALA A 317 15.07 13.33 7.08
C ALA A 317 14.97 12.17 6.08
N VAL A 318 13.89 11.38 6.16
CA VAL A 318 13.65 10.24 5.26
C VAL A 318 13.58 10.70 3.79
N GLN A 319 12.79 11.72 3.49
CA GLN A 319 12.59 12.17 2.11
C GLN A 319 13.87 12.83 1.54
N LYS A 320 14.65 13.54 2.37
CA LYS A 320 15.96 14.08 1.96
C LYS A 320 16.95 12.97 1.63
N ILE A 321 17.02 11.91 2.43
CA ILE A 321 17.88 10.75 2.16
C ILE A 321 17.47 10.06 0.86
N ILE A 322 16.17 9.82 0.65
CA ILE A 322 15.64 9.21 -0.58
C ILE A 322 16.08 10.03 -1.82
N ALA A 323 15.95 11.35 -1.75
CA ALA A 323 16.30 12.25 -2.86
C ALA A 323 17.83 12.33 -3.06
N ARG A 324 18.60 12.57 -2.00
CA ARG A 324 20.06 12.71 -2.02
C ARG A 324 20.75 11.47 -2.58
N ASP A 325 20.31 10.30 -2.15
CA ASP A 325 20.93 9.03 -2.51
C ASP A 325 20.36 8.41 -3.79
N GLY A 326 19.48 9.12 -4.50
CA GLY A 326 18.90 8.70 -5.77
C GLY A 326 18.07 7.40 -5.67
N LEU A 327 17.45 7.16 -4.50
CA LEU A 327 16.85 5.86 -4.21
C LEU A 327 15.63 5.54 -5.07
N LEU A 328 14.91 6.53 -5.59
CA LEU A 328 13.80 6.27 -6.52
C LEU A 328 14.30 5.62 -7.82
N ALA A 329 15.36 6.18 -8.41
CA ALA A 329 15.96 5.62 -9.63
C ALA A 329 16.53 4.20 -9.38
N LYS A 330 17.14 3.97 -8.22
CA LYS A 330 17.64 2.66 -7.80
C LYS A 330 16.49 1.64 -7.69
N VAL A 331 15.39 2.00 -7.04
CA VAL A 331 14.20 1.14 -6.89
C VAL A 331 13.59 0.82 -8.26
N ALA A 332 13.49 1.82 -9.15
CA ALA A 332 12.99 1.62 -10.51
C ALA A 332 13.87 0.62 -11.29
N ALA A 333 15.19 0.84 -11.29
CA ALA A 333 16.15 -0.03 -11.98
C ALA A 333 16.17 -1.45 -11.43
N ASN A 334 15.95 -1.62 -10.13
CA ASN A 334 15.94 -2.93 -9.48
C ASN A 334 14.66 -3.74 -9.73
N GLY A 335 13.55 -3.11 -10.10
CA GLY A 335 12.24 -3.78 -10.16
C GLY A 335 12.22 -5.00 -11.08
N ASP A 336 12.62 -4.83 -12.34
CA ASP A 336 12.67 -5.94 -13.31
C ASP A 336 13.75 -6.96 -12.95
N ARG A 337 14.86 -6.49 -12.40
CA ARG A 337 15.97 -7.33 -11.95
C ARG A 337 15.54 -8.27 -10.81
N LEU A 338 14.81 -7.75 -9.81
CA LEU A 338 14.27 -8.56 -8.70
C LEU A 338 13.27 -9.60 -9.19
N LYS A 339 12.37 -9.22 -10.10
CA LYS A 339 11.44 -10.18 -10.72
C LYS A 339 12.19 -11.26 -11.51
N GLY A 340 13.20 -10.87 -12.28
CA GLY A 340 14.05 -11.81 -13.03
C GLY A 340 14.82 -12.77 -12.12
N TRP A 341 15.38 -12.29 -11.02
CA TRP A 341 16.06 -13.12 -10.03
C TRP A 341 15.10 -14.10 -9.35
N MET A 342 13.93 -13.62 -8.94
CA MET A 342 12.89 -14.49 -8.36
C MET A 342 12.43 -15.57 -9.35
N ALA A 343 12.21 -15.21 -10.61
CA ALA A 343 11.83 -16.15 -11.66
C ALA A 343 12.92 -17.19 -11.91
N ALA A 344 14.19 -16.78 -11.95
CA ALA A 344 15.33 -17.70 -12.10
C ALA A 344 15.47 -18.64 -10.89
N ALA A 345 15.36 -18.10 -9.66
CA ALA A 345 15.46 -18.88 -8.43
C ALA A 345 14.29 -19.88 -8.26
N LEU A 346 13.13 -19.61 -8.85
CA LEU A 346 11.94 -20.47 -8.83
C LEU A 346 11.72 -21.22 -10.15
N ALA A 347 12.69 -21.20 -11.05
CA ALA A 347 12.60 -21.93 -12.31
C ALA A 347 12.35 -23.43 -12.07
N GLY A 348 11.44 -24.04 -12.87
CA GLY A 348 11.06 -25.44 -12.73
C GLY A 348 10.15 -25.77 -11.54
N VAL A 349 9.69 -24.78 -10.77
CA VAL A 349 8.68 -24.98 -9.72
C VAL A 349 7.29 -24.78 -10.33
N GLU A 350 6.59 -25.90 -10.60
CA GLU A 350 5.26 -25.87 -11.26
C GLU A 350 4.20 -25.12 -10.44
N ALA A 351 4.36 -25.08 -9.12
CA ALA A 351 3.47 -24.39 -8.20
C ALA A 351 3.57 -22.86 -8.24
N ILE A 352 4.45 -22.26 -9.05
CA ILE A 352 4.53 -20.81 -9.23
C ILE A 352 3.68 -20.39 -10.42
N GLY A 353 2.61 -19.68 -10.17
CA GLY A 353 1.69 -19.21 -11.20
C GLY A 353 2.11 -17.88 -11.83
N ASP A 354 2.57 -16.94 -10.99
CA ASP A 354 2.94 -15.60 -11.44
C ASP A 354 3.99 -14.95 -10.54
N ILE A 355 4.85 -14.12 -11.13
CA ILE A 355 5.77 -13.23 -10.42
C ILE A 355 5.56 -11.83 -10.98
N ARG A 356 5.00 -10.94 -10.16
CA ARG A 356 4.56 -9.60 -10.57
C ARG A 356 5.00 -8.51 -9.61
N GLY A 357 4.78 -7.26 -9.99
CA GLY A 357 5.03 -6.09 -9.17
C GLY A 357 5.79 -4.99 -9.91
N ARG A 358 6.13 -3.91 -9.19
CA ARG A 358 6.93 -2.77 -9.68
C ARG A 358 7.94 -2.35 -8.61
N GLY A 359 9.16 -1.99 -9.03
CA GLY A 359 10.21 -1.53 -8.11
C GLY A 359 10.53 -2.55 -7.03
N HIS A 360 10.68 -2.09 -5.80
CA HIS A 360 10.86 -2.94 -4.62
C HIS A 360 9.53 -3.41 -4.02
N PHE A 361 8.58 -3.77 -4.86
CA PHE A 361 7.26 -4.27 -4.46
C PHE A 361 6.87 -5.41 -5.40
N ILE A 362 7.31 -6.63 -5.07
CA ILE A 362 7.15 -7.82 -5.90
C ILE A 362 6.46 -8.94 -5.14
N CYS A 363 5.83 -9.84 -5.87
CA CYS A 363 5.06 -10.95 -5.34
C CYS A 363 5.23 -12.19 -6.18
N ALA A 364 5.36 -13.35 -5.54
CA ALA A 364 5.17 -14.67 -6.14
C ALA A 364 3.81 -15.22 -5.71
N GLU A 365 3.01 -15.70 -6.66
CA GLU A 365 1.73 -16.35 -6.43
C GLU A 365 1.82 -17.85 -6.61
N LEU A 366 1.33 -18.61 -5.62
CA LEU A 366 1.31 -20.07 -5.63
C LEU A 366 -0.01 -20.58 -6.22
N VAL A 367 0.09 -21.58 -7.10
CA VAL A 367 -1.07 -22.20 -7.76
C VAL A 367 -0.92 -23.73 -7.78
N ALA A 368 -2.04 -24.42 -7.70
CA ALA A 368 -2.08 -25.87 -7.85
C ALA A 368 -1.94 -26.30 -9.32
N ASP A 369 -2.40 -25.47 -10.23
CA ASP A 369 -2.30 -25.69 -11.68
C ASP A 369 -2.10 -24.36 -12.41
N ARG A 370 -1.05 -24.29 -13.23
CA ARG A 370 -0.68 -23.05 -13.96
C ARG A 370 -1.65 -22.70 -15.08
N ALA A 371 -2.19 -23.71 -15.77
CA ALA A 371 -3.00 -23.47 -16.96
C ALA A 371 -4.36 -22.88 -16.58
N SER A 372 -5.01 -23.45 -15.58
CA SER A 372 -6.26 -22.94 -15.02
C SER A 372 -6.07 -21.85 -13.99
N LYS A 373 -4.84 -21.64 -13.49
CA LYS A 373 -4.50 -20.75 -12.36
C LYS A 373 -5.24 -21.14 -11.07
N ALA A 374 -5.64 -22.42 -10.94
CA ALA A 374 -6.35 -22.91 -9.77
C ALA A 374 -5.50 -22.72 -8.50
N PRO A 375 -6.04 -22.14 -7.44
CA PRO A 375 -5.33 -22.04 -6.16
C PRO A 375 -5.23 -23.42 -5.50
N PHE A 376 -4.29 -23.56 -4.56
CA PHE A 376 -4.30 -24.69 -3.64
C PHE A 376 -5.51 -24.60 -2.69
N ASP A 377 -5.92 -25.75 -2.13
CA ASP A 377 -6.93 -25.80 -1.08
C ASP A 377 -6.50 -24.92 0.11
N ALA A 378 -7.36 -24.00 0.51
CA ALA A 378 -7.07 -23.01 1.57
C ALA A 378 -6.71 -23.68 2.92
N SER A 379 -7.17 -24.93 3.18
CA SER A 379 -6.83 -25.66 4.40
C SER A 379 -5.35 -26.01 4.51
N ARG A 380 -4.60 -26.00 3.39
CA ARG A 380 -3.15 -26.19 3.37
C ARG A 380 -2.39 -25.02 3.99
N GLN A 381 -2.95 -23.79 3.96
CA GLN A 381 -2.36 -22.60 4.55
C GLN A 381 -0.87 -22.40 4.13
N LEU A 382 -0.55 -22.55 2.85
CA LEU A 382 0.83 -22.55 2.38
C LEU A 382 1.55 -21.25 2.69
N HIS A 383 0.86 -20.10 2.62
CA HIS A 383 1.41 -18.80 3.02
C HIS A 383 1.92 -18.78 4.47
N LEU A 384 1.22 -19.42 5.42
CA LEU A 384 1.66 -19.50 6.82
C LEU A 384 2.88 -20.41 6.97
N LYS A 385 2.90 -21.54 6.25
CA LYS A 385 4.04 -22.45 6.23
C LYS A 385 5.28 -21.80 5.62
N VAL A 386 5.11 -21.04 4.51
CA VAL A 386 6.20 -20.27 3.90
C VAL A 386 6.72 -19.21 4.87
N ARG A 387 5.82 -18.51 5.61
CA ARG A 387 6.23 -17.54 6.63
C ARG A 387 7.09 -18.19 7.72
N ALA A 388 6.65 -19.33 8.25
CA ALA A 388 7.39 -20.05 9.27
C ALA A 388 8.76 -20.51 8.75
N GLN A 389 8.80 -21.11 7.56
CA GLN A 389 10.05 -21.57 6.96
C GLN A 389 11.01 -20.42 6.61
N ALA A 390 10.50 -19.28 6.15
CA ALA A 390 11.30 -18.08 5.90
C ALA A 390 11.94 -17.58 7.21
N MET A 391 11.18 -17.53 8.30
CA MET A 391 11.73 -17.19 9.62
C MET A 391 12.81 -18.18 10.07
N GLU A 392 12.65 -19.48 9.82
CA GLU A 392 13.71 -20.46 10.07
C GLU A 392 14.98 -20.20 9.24
N ASN A 393 14.81 -19.82 7.98
CA ASN A 393 15.89 -19.47 7.07
C ASN A 393 16.49 -18.06 7.34
N GLY A 394 15.98 -17.33 8.34
CA GLY A 394 16.44 -15.99 8.68
C GLY A 394 16.01 -14.94 7.65
N LEU A 395 14.79 -15.05 7.11
CA LEU A 395 14.16 -14.06 6.25
C LEU A 395 12.83 -13.58 6.85
N ILE A 396 12.62 -12.28 6.83
CA ILE A 396 11.30 -11.69 7.04
C ILE A 396 10.72 -11.37 5.67
N CYS A 397 9.62 -12.03 5.30
CA CYS A 397 8.82 -11.74 4.10
C CYS A 397 7.35 -11.56 4.50
N TYR A 398 6.49 -11.21 3.54
CA TYR A 398 5.08 -10.93 3.83
C TYR A 398 4.15 -11.87 3.04
N PRO A 399 4.02 -13.15 3.45
CA PRO A 399 3.08 -14.08 2.85
C PRO A 399 1.64 -13.78 3.32
N VAL A 400 0.70 -13.87 2.38
CA VAL A 400 -0.73 -13.60 2.61
C VAL A 400 -1.57 -14.67 1.89
N GLY A 401 -2.68 -15.08 2.50
CA GLY A 401 -3.68 -15.96 1.88
C GLY A 401 -4.86 -15.19 1.31
N GLY A 402 -5.76 -15.89 0.61
CA GLY A 402 -7.05 -15.35 0.18
C GLY A 402 -7.02 -14.39 -1.02
N ASN A 403 -5.90 -14.26 -1.73
CA ASN A 403 -5.76 -13.29 -2.83
C ASN A 403 -6.66 -13.55 -4.04
N VAL A 404 -7.24 -14.74 -4.17
CA VAL A 404 -8.12 -15.10 -5.30
C VAL A 404 -9.56 -14.63 -5.04
N ASP A 405 -10.15 -15.05 -3.94
CA ASP A 405 -11.57 -14.84 -3.64
C ASP A 405 -11.86 -14.46 -2.18
N GLY A 406 -10.83 -14.29 -1.36
CA GLY A 406 -10.92 -14.01 0.07
C GLY A 406 -10.74 -15.23 0.97
N VAL A 407 -10.69 -16.41 0.39
CA VAL A 407 -10.48 -17.68 1.09
C VAL A 407 -9.29 -18.43 0.48
N ASN A 408 -9.29 -18.55 -0.83
CA ASN A 408 -8.31 -19.31 -1.59
C ASN A 408 -7.18 -18.43 -2.11
N GLY A 409 -6.02 -19.08 -2.30
CA GLY A 409 -4.81 -18.49 -2.84
C GLY A 409 -3.77 -18.20 -1.77
N ASP A 410 -2.52 -18.25 -2.20
CA ASP A 410 -1.33 -18.03 -1.37
C ASP A 410 -0.34 -17.18 -2.16
N ILE A 411 0.13 -16.11 -1.56
CA ILE A 411 1.10 -15.19 -2.15
C ILE A 411 2.25 -14.93 -1.18
N VAL A 412 3.41 -14.61 -1.73
CA VAL A 412 4.59 -14.20 -0.96
C VAL A 412 5.09 -12.86 -1.49
N ILE A 413 4.95 -11.82 -0.68
CA ILE A 413 5.35 -10.45 -1.04
C ILE A 413 6.75 -10.16 -0.49
N LEU A 414 7.59 -9.55 -1.33
CA LEU A 414 8.84 -8.91 -0.97
C LEU A 414 8.74 -7.40 -1.21
N SER A 415 9.16 -6.63 -0.22
CA SER A 415 9.25 -5.17 -0.27
C SER A 415 10.46 -4.66 0.51
N PRO A 416 11.69 -5.02 0.04
CA PRO A 416 12.92 -4.71 0.72
C PRO A 416 13.16 -3.20 0.84
N PRO A 417 14.03 -2.74 1.76
CA PRO A 417 14.47 -1.36 1.84
C PRO A 417 15.05 -0.85 0.51
N TYR A 418 14.88 0.45 0.21
CA TYR A 418 15.37 1.05 -1.06
C TYR A 418 16.89 1.09 -1.14
N ASN A 419 17.55 1.24 0.01
CA ASN A 419 19.00 1.31 0.15
C ASN A 419 19.69 -0.05 0.23
N CYS A 420 18.98 -1.17 0.15
CA CYS A 420 19.59 -2.50 0.09
C CYS A 420 20.70 -2.56 -0.96
N THR A 421 21.79 -3.22 -0.62
CA THR A 421 22.85 -3.58 -1.58
C THR A 421 22.37 -4.70 -2.51
N ASP A 422 23.07 -4.90 -3.62
CA ASP A 422 22.78 -6.01 -4.53
C ASP A 422 22.93 -7.37 -3.86
N ALA A 423 23.91 -7.50 -2.96
CA ALA A 423 24.11 -8.72 -2.18
C ALA A 423 22.94 -9.00 -1.23
N GLU A 424 22.44 -7.99 -0.54
CA GLU A 424 21.25 -8.13 0.32
C GLU A 424 19.99 -8.47 -0.47
N LEU A 425 19.79 -7.84 -1.62
CA LEU A 425 18.67 -8.18 -2.51
C LEU A 425 18.76 -9.62 -3.02
N ALA A 426 19.95 -10.08 -3.38
CA ALA A 426 20.18 -11.47 -3.80
C ALA A 426 19.92 -12.46 -2.65
N GLU A 427 20.39 -12.15 -1.43
CA GLU A 427 20.12 -12.96 -0.24
C GLU A 427 18.62 -13.07 0.08
N ILE A 428 17.88 -11.94 -0.02
CA ILE A 428 16.42 -11.92 0.19
C ILE A 428 15.72 -12.84 -0.81
N VAL A 429 16.08 -12.74 -2.09
CA VAL A 429 15.48 -13.56 -3.16
C VAL A 429 15.81 -15.03 -2.96
N ASP A 430 17.08 -15.37 -2.68
CA ASP A 430 17.52 -16.75 -2.48
C ASP A 430 16.81 -17.41 -1.29
N LYS A 431 16.79 -16.74 -0.14
CA LYS A 431 16.10 -17.24 1.05
C LYS A 431 14.57 -17.39 0.83
N CYS A 432 13.96 -16.47 0.10
CA CYS A 432 12.55 -16.56 -0.24
C CYS A 432 12.26 -17.77 -1.13
N ALA A 433 13.00 -17.93 -2.22
CA ALA A 433 12.84 -19.03 -3.13
C ALA A 433 13.14 -20.38 -2.47
N THR A 434 14.19 -20.44 -1.64
CA THR A 434 14.53 -21.62 -0.83
C THR A 434 13.41 -22.01 0.10
N SER A 435 12.82 -21.04 0.81
CA SER A 435 11.70 -21.26 1.74
C SER A 435 10.47 -21.80 1.03
N ILE A 436 10.11 -21.22 -0.12
CA ILE A 436 9.00 -21.70 -0.96
C ILE A 436 9.27 -23.15 -1.40
N ARG A 437 10.45 -23.46 -1.95
CA ARG A 437 10.81 -24.81 -2.39
C ARG A 437 10.77 -25.83 -1.25
N GLN A 438 11.25 -25.48 -0.07
CA GLN A 438 11.25 -26.36 1.11
C GLN A 438 9.83 -26.71 1.53
N VAL A 439 8.94 -25.70 1.59
CA VAL A 439 7.53 -25.92 1.94
C VAL A 439 6.85 -26.78 0.89
N LEU A 440 7.01 -26.49 -0.40
CA LEU A 440 6.37 -27.28 -1.46
C LEU A 440 6.83 -28.75 -1.43
N ARG A 441 8.13 -29.01 -1.20
CA ARG A 441 8.65 -30.39 -1.02
C ARG A 441 8.04 -31.07 0.20
N ALA A 442 7.96 -30.39 1.34
CA ALA A 442 7.37 -30.93 2.57
C ALA A 442 5.89 -31.27 2.42
N GLU A 443 5.19 -30.54 1.55
CA GLU A 443 3.77 -30.75 1.23
C GLU A 443 3.54 -31.75 0.09
N GLY A 444 4.60 -32.28 -0.55
CA GLY A 444 4.48 -33.18 -1.70
C GLY A 444 4.00 -32.49 -2.98
N LEU A 445 4.34 -31.20 -3.15
CA LEU A 445 3.88 -30.32 -4.24
C LEU A 445 5.04 -29.86 -5.16
N ALA A 446 6.25 -30.40 -4.99
CA ALA A 446 7.45 -30.06 -5.76
C ALA A 446 7.79 -31.16 -6.76
#